data_7ae29b5bad28046a106c1c916e8631de
#
_entry.id   7ae29b5bad28046a106c1c916e8631de
#
_cell.length_a   1.000
_cell.length_b   1.000
_cell.length_c   1.000
_cell.angle_alpha   90.00
_cell.angle_beta   90.00
_cell.angle_gamma   90.00
#
_symmetry.space_group_name_H-M   'P 1'
#
loop_
_entity.id
_entity.type
_entity.pdbx_description
1 polymer ?
#
loop_
_entity_poly.entity_id
_entity_poly.type
_entity_poly.pdbx_seq_one_letter_code
_entity_poly.pdbx_strand_id
1 'polypeptide(L)'
;MIKIAESQADWAYSFQDETWWSRFSHPDLHSWIENGQFTKLVEQVYTKNDPDPKALACFGLLVRWQNDKVQIKEKIWLRFVAGNPCSDLTIKYLRWTCSKAHQSGKRVLLMFWDHAPWHISKETLNWVHAHNRQVKHSGKGVRLLICLLPKKSPWLNSIEPMWIHAKRKIVEADNKLSASEVVSRVCAVFSNPVLPLLKKS
;
A
#
# COMPACT_ATOMS: atom_id res chain seq x y z
N MET A 1 21.23 -2.89 -7.03
CA MET A 1 20.17 -1.91 -7.39
C MET A 1 19.92 -0.91 -6.27
N ILE A 2 19.62 -1.34 -5.01
CA ILE A 2 19.35 -0.40 -3.89
C ILE A 2 20.55 0.53 -3.65
N LYS A 3 21.78 0.01 -3.53
CA LYS A 3 22.99 0.84 -3.37
C LYS A 3 23.17 1.89 -4.48
N ILE A 4 22.77 1.56 -5.72
CA ILE A 4 22.79 2.53 -6.83
C ILE A 4 21.72 3.60 -6.61
N ALA A 5 20.51 3.20 -6.21
CA ALA A 5 19.44 4.17 -5.93
C ALA A 5 19.80 5.10 -4.76
N GLU A 6 20.51 4.61 -3.75
CA GLU A 6 20.98 5.39 -2.61
C GLU A 6 22.10 6.38 -3.00
N SER A 7 22.89 6.08 -4.01
CA SER A 7 23.97 6.97 -4.49
C SER A 7 23.50 8.09 -5.42
N GLN A 8 22.22 8.12 -5.82
CA GLN A 8 21.67 9.08 -6.77
C GLN A 8 20.61 9.96 -6.08
N ALA A 9 20.84 11.25 -6.01
CA ALA A 9 19.95 12.18 -5.33
C ALA A 9 18.54 12.27 -5.95
N ASP A 10 18.42 12.06 -7.25
CA ASP A 10 17.18 12.09 -8.01
C ASP A 10 16.49 10.72 -8.15
N TRP A 11 17.00 9.70 -7.46
CA TRP A 11 16.40 8.37 -7.38
C TRP A 11 15.65 8.18 -6.05
N ALA A 12 14.66 7.32 -6.09
CA ALA A 12 14.05 6.70 -4.93
C ALA A 12 13.88 5.20 -5.18
N TYR A 13 13.90 4.40 -4.12
CA TYR A 13 13.50 3.00 -4.18
C TYR A 13 12.32 2.75 -3.27
N SER A 14 11.52 1.75 -3.61
CA SER A 14 10.26 1.54 -2.94
C SER A 14 9.85 0.08 -2.92
N PHE A 15 9.06 -0.28 -1.90
CA PHE A 15 8.42 -1.57 -1.75
C PHE A 15 6.90 -1.37 -1.82
N GLN A 16 6.27 -2.04 -2.76
CA GLN A 16 4.85 -1.90 -3.00
C GLN A 16 4.13 -3.18 -2.58
N ASP A 17 2.95 -3.02 -2.02
CA ASP A 17 2.09 -4.11 -1.60
C ASP A 17 0.64 -3.65 -1.47
N GLU A 18 -0.29 -4.60 -1.46
CA GLU A 18 -1.68 -4.38 -1.12
C GLU A 18 -2.04 -5.07 0.19
N THR A 19 -2.85 -4.36 0.98
CA THR A 19 -3.40 -4.95 2.19
C THR A 19 -4.88 -4.64 2.35
N TRP A 20 -5.57 -5.52 3.06
CA TRP A 20 -6.97 -5.36 3.39
C TRP A 20 -7.12 -4.88 4.84
N TRP A 21 -7.95 -3.88 5.02
CA TRP A 21 -8.29 -3.30 6.32
C TRP A 21 -9.71 -3.68 6.70
N SER A 22 -9.83 -4.59 7.64
CA SER A 22 -11.14 -4.99 8.17
C SER A 22 -11.76 -3.85 8.96
N ARG A 23 -13.09 -3.73 8.89
CA ARG A 23 -13.90 -2.84 9.75
C ARG A 23 -14.25 -3.48 11.08
N PHE A 24 -13.95 -4.73 11.24
CA PHE A 24 -14.29 -5.54 12.38
C PHE A 24 -13.05 -5.93 13.17
N SER A 25 -13.18 -6.11 14.49
CA SER A 25 -12.14 -6.70 15.31
C SER A 25 -11.83 -8.12 14.84
N HIS A 26 -10.59 -8.56 15.01
CA HIS A 26 -10.24 -9.93 14.70
C HIS A 26 -10.98 -10.89 15.64
N PRO A 27 -11.59 -11.98 15.13
CA PRO A 27 -12.30 -12.97 15.96
C PRO A 27 -11.37 -13.74 16.91
N ASP A 28 -10.05 -13.57 16.81
CA ASP A 28 -9.03 -14.30 17.57
C ASP A 28 -8.61 -13.60 18.89
N LEU A 29 -9.27 -12.52 19.28
CA LEU A 29 -9.11 -11.95 20.60
C LEU A 29 -9.85 -12.81 21.61
N HIS A 30 -9.10 -13.70 22.27
CA HIS A 30 -9.59 -14.54 23.36
C HIS A 30 -9.14 -13.95 24.71
N SER A 31 -10.03 -13.96 25.70
CA SER A 31 -9.70 -13.74 27.11
C SER A 31 -9.75 -15.06 27.85
N TRP A 32 -8.86 -15.26 28.81
CA TRP A 32 -8.90 -16.37 29.76
C TRP A 32 -9.83 -15.99 30.90
N ILE A 33 -10.84 -16.82 31.15
CA ILE A 33 -11.64 -16.73 32.38
C ILE A 33 -11.26 -17.85 33.35
N GLU A 34 -11.60 -17.67 34.60
CA GLU A 34 -11.49 -18.72 35.61
C GLU A 34 -12.12 -20.01 35.08
N ASN A 35 -11.43 -21.13 35.18
CA ASN A 35 -11.76 -22.47 34.68
C ASN A 35 -11.28 -22.83 33.25
N GLY A 36 -10.38 -22.07 32.63
CA GLY A 36 -9.74 -22.46 31.36
C GLY A 36 -10.67 -22.45 30.13
N GLN A 37 -11.84 -21.83 30.23
CA GLN A 37 -12.71 -21.62 29.07
C GLN A 37 -12.30 -20.35 28.31
N PHE A 38 -12.40 -20.41 26.98
CA PHE A 38 -12.14 -19.25 26.11
C PHE A 38 -13.43 -18.44 25.96
N THR A 39 -13.38 -17.16 26.30
CA THR A 39 -14.47 -16.24 25.97
C THR A 39 -14.06 -15.40 24.78
N LYS A 40 -14.84 -15.43 23.71
CA LYS A 40 -14.75 -14.44 22.63
C LYS A 40 -15.13 -13.09 23.21
N LEU A 41 -14.22 -12.13 23.15
CA LEU A 41 -14.44 -10.83 23.80
C LEU A 41 -15.57 -10.04 23.14
N VAL A 42 -15.77 -10.08 21.84
CA VAL A 42 -16.96 -9.53 21.15
C VAL A 42 -17.08 -10.17 19.76
N GLU A 43 -18.26 -10.63 19.38
CA GLU A 43 -18.56 -11.02 18.00
C GLU A 43 -19.25 -9.86 17.29
N GLN A 44 -18.49 -9.15 16.44
CA GLN A 44 -19.08 -8.13 15.58
C GLN A 44 -19.67 -8.79 14.34
N VAL A 45 -20.99 -8.72 14.19
CA VAL A 45 -21.70 -9.37 13.08
C VAL A 45 -21.85 -8.41 11.90
N TYR A 46 -21.46 -8.87 10.73
CA TYR A 46 -21.77 -8.18 9.48
C TYR A 46 -23.23 -8.46 9.10
N THR A 47 -24.00 -7.40 8.92
CA THR A 47 -25.40 -7.51 8.44
C THR A 47 -25.46 -7.33 6.93
N LYS A 48 -26.37 -8.04 6.25
CA LYS A 48 -26.55 -7.93 4.78
C LYS A 48 -26.92 -6.50 4.34
N ASN A 49 -27.50 -5.70 5.21
CA ASN A 49 -27.93 -4.32 4.95
C ASN A 49 -26.87 -3.28 5.30
N ASP A 50 -25.63 -3.71 5.64
CA ASP A 50 -24.54 -2.78 5.89
C ASP A 50 -24.12 -2.11 4.57
N PRO A 51 -24.19 -0.77 4.43
CA PRO A 51 -23.84 -0.08 3.21
C PRO A 51 -22.35 -0.14 2.89
N ASP A 52 -21.53 -0.41 3.91
CA ASP A 52 -20.07 -0.44 3.79
C ASP A 52 -19.53 -1.85 3.57
N PRO A 53 -18.47 -2.05 2.81
CA PRO A 53 -17.84 -3.35 2.62
C PRO A 53 -17.21 -3.85 3.93
N LYS A 54 -17.09 -5.17 4.10
CA LYS A 54 -16.45 -5.78 5.29
C LYS A 54 -15.02 -5.30 5.51
N ALA A 55 -14.30 -5.09 4.42
CA ALA A 55 -12.92 -4.63 4.42
C ALA A 55 -12.65 -3.76 3.19
N LEU A 56 -11.64 -2.90 3.30
CA LEU A 56 -11.20 -2.02 2.23
C LEU A 56 -9.80 -2.42 1.79
N ALA A 57 -9.60 -2.56 0.49
CA ALA A 57 -8.27 -2.74 -0.09
C ALA A 57 -7.52 -1.42 -0.16
N CYS A 58 -6.23 -1.46 0.11
CA CYS A 58 -5.35 -0.31 0.07
C CYS A 58 -4.03 -0.67 -0.61
N PHE A 59 -3.66 0.08 -1.62
CA PHE A 59 -2.29 0.08 -2.16
C PHE A 59 -1.39 0.88 -1.24
N GLY A 60 -0.24 0.33 -0.88
CA GLY A 60 0.81 1.00 -0.13
C GLY A 60 2.15 0.97 -0.85
N LEU A 61 2.91 2.02 -0.67
CA LEU A 61 4.27 2.16 -1.18
C LEU A 61 5.17 2.70 -0.07
N LEU A 62 6.05 1.87 0.45
CA LEU A 62 7.14 2.32 1.30
C LEU A 62 8.24 2.87 0.40
N VAL A 63 8.40 4.19 0.39
CA VAL A 63 9.38 4.89 -0.45
C VAL A 63 10.56 5.33 0.41
N ARG A 64 11.76 5.05 -0.09
CA ARG A 64 13.02 5.45 0.53
C ARG A 64 13.88 6.24 -0.44
N TRP A 65 14.55 7.27 0.06
CA TRP A 65 15.49 8.08 -0.70
C TRP A 65 16.56 8.67 0.20
N GLN A 66 17.70 9.00 -0.36
CA GLN A 66 18.72 9.72 0.35
C GLN A 66 18.45 11.24 0.29
N ASN A 67 18.63 11.92 1.42
CA ASN A 67 18.62 13.38 1.45
C ASN A 67 20.05 13.94 1.28
N ASP A 68 20.16 15.26 1.18
CA ASP A 68 21.44 15.98 1.01
C ASP A 68 22.46 15.74 2.14
N LYS A 69 21.99 15.25 3.31
CA LYS A 69 22.81 14.90 4.47
C LYS A 69 23.20 13.41 4.52
N VAL A 70 23.05 12.68 3.42
CA VAL A 70 23.39 11.25 3.30
C VAL A 70 22.54 10.37 4.24
N GLN A 71 21.39 10.87 4.73
CA GLN A 71 20.46 10.12 5.56
C GLN A 71 19.33 9.53 4.71
N ILE A 72 19.00 8.28 4.94
CA ILE A 72 17.84 7.64 4.30
C ILE A 72 16.57 8.17 4.97
N LYS A 73 15.72 8.81 4.18
CA LYS A 73 14.35 9.15 4.54
C LYS A 73 13.40 8.11 4.02
N GLU A 74 12.34 7.85 4.75
CA GLU A 74 11.28 6.96 4.30
C GLU A 74 9.90 7.58 4.51
N LYS A 75 8.98 7.18 3.68
CA LYS A 75 7.58 7.55 3.75
C LYS A 75 6.71 6.43 3.20
N ILE A 76 5.53 6.27 3.77
CA ILE A 76 4.52 5.37 3.20
C ILE A 76 3.50 6.24 2.46
N TRP A 77 3.19 5.86 1.21
CA TRP A 77 2.14 6.47 0.41
C TRP A 77 0.99 5.50 0.23
N LEU A 78 -0.22 5.93 0.53
CA LEU A 78 -1.41 5.09 0.56
C LEU A 78 -2.46 5.56 -0.45
N ARG A 79 -3.16 4.59 -1.06
CA ARG A 79 -4.38 4.82 -1.82
C ARG A 79 -5.36 3.68 -1.59
N PHE A 80 -6.49 4.01 -1.00
CA PHE A 80 -7.61 3.08 -0.91
C PHE A 80 -8.30 2.93 -2.25
N VAL A 81 -8.89 1.76 -2.49
CA VAL A 81 -9.57 1.42 -3.73
C VAL A 81 -11.02 1.00 -3.46
N ALA A 82 -11.89 1.29 -4.40
CA ALA A 82 -13.25 0.78 -4.40
C ALA A 82 -13.26 -0.62 -5.04
N GLY A 83 -13.53 -1.65 -4.22
CA GLY A 83 -13.53 -3.04 -4.64
C GLY A 83 -12.14 -3.70 -4.57
N ASN A 84 -11.90 -4.66 -5.45
CA ASN A 84 -10.68 -5.48 -5.44
C ASN A 84 -9.58 -4.87 -6.32
N PRO A 85 -8.29 -5.02 -5.94
CA PRO A 85 -7.16 -4.70 -6.79
C PRO A 85 -7.27 -5.38 -8.17
N CYS A 86 -6.92 -4.64 -9.22
CA CYS A 86 -6.88 -5.12 -10.60
C CYS A 86 -5.90 -4.27 -11.42
N SER A 87 -5.61 -4.67 -12.66
CA SER A 87 -4.65 -3.97 -13.52
C SER A 87 -4.99 -2.50 -13.76
N ASP A 88 -6.26 -2.14 -14.00
CA ASP A 88 -6.69 -0.73 -14.16
C ASP A 88 -6.38 0.11 -12.92
N LEU A 89 -6.72 -0.40 -11.74
CA LEU A 89 -6.44 0.28 -10.46
C LEU A 89 -4.94 0.35 -10.17
N THR A 90 -4.18 -0.68 -10.51
CA THR A 90 -2.71 -0.69 -10.41
C THR A 90 -2.12 0.39 -11.30
N ILE A 91 -2.55 0.52 -12.55
CA ILE A 91 -2.09 1.56 -13.47
C ILE A 91 -2.43 2.97 -12.94
N LYS A 92 -3.65 3.18 -12.43
CA LYS A 92 -4.04 4.45 -11.79
C LYS A 92 -3.15 4.77 -10.59
N TYR A 93 -2.86 3.77 -9.78
CA TYR A 93 -1.95 3.91 -8.66
C TYR A 93 -0.52 4.26 -9.09
N LEU A 94 0.02 3.59 -10.11
CA LEU A 94 1.35 3.87 -10.66
C LEU A 94 1.45 5.30 -11.22
N ARG A 95 0.42 5.78 -11.93
CA ARG A 95 0.36 7.18 -12.40
C ARG A 95 0.45 8.18 -11.24
N TRP A 96 -0.32 7.91 -10.19
CA TRP A 96 -0.31 8.76 -9.01
C TRP A 96 1.03 8.71 -8.28
N THR A 97 1.66 7.55 -8.11
CA THR A 97 2.98 7.42 -7.48
C THR A 97 4.07 8.12 -8.29
N CYS A 98 4.05 8.02 -9.62
CA CYS A 98 4.96 8.76 -10.49
C CYS A 98 4.81 10.28 -10.33
N SER A 99 3.57 10.77 -10.30
CA SER A 99 3.29 12.20 -10.07
C SER A 99 3.84 12.65 -8.71
N LYS A 100 3.60 11.86 -7.67
CA LYS A 100 4.07 12.16 -6.31
C LYS A 100 5.59 12.13 -6.19
N ALA A 101 6.24 11.16 -6.82
CA ALA A 101 7.70 11.09 -6.88
C ALA A 101 8.30 12.27 -7.65
N HIS A 102 7.67 12.68 -8.75
CA HIS A 102 8.07 13.86 -9.52
C HIS A 102 7.98 15.15 -8.69
N GLN A 103 6.88 15.34 -7.96
CA GLN A 103 6.70 16.47 -7.03
C GLN A 103 7.73 16.49 -5.90
N SER A 104 8.29 15.31 -5.55
CA SER A 104 9.39 15.16 -4.59
C SER A 104 10.78 15.30 -5.22
N GLY A 105 10.87 15.79 -6.47
CA GLY A 105 12.13 16.00 -7.18
C GLY A 105 12.80 14.72 -7.71
N LYS A 106 12.07 13.58 -7.71
CA LYS A 106 12.64 12.31 -8.17
C LYS A 106 12.42 12.12 -9.68
N ARG A 107 13.41 11.54 -10.34
CA ARG A 107 13.38 11.20 -11.78
C ARG A 107 13.33 9.70 -12.03
N VAL A 108 13.72 8.90 -11.05
CA VAL A 108 13.67 7.43 -11.12
C VAL A 108 13.06 6.87 -9.85
N LEU A 109 12.09 5.97 -10.00
CA LEU A 109 11.51 5.19 -8.94
C LEU A 109 11.78 3.71 -9.19
N LEU A 110 12.71 3.14 -8.42
CA LEU A 110 12.94 1.70 -8.38
C LEU A 110 11.87 1.08 -7.48
N MET A 111 11.06 0.19 -8.02
CA MET A 111 9.91 -0.41 -7.32
C MET A 111 10.08 -1.91 -7.22
N PHE A 112 10.12 -2.40 -5.99
CA PHE A 112 10.04 -3.82 -5.67
C PHE A 112 8.59 -4.19 -5.43
N TRP A 113 8.10 -5.21 -6.11
CA TRP A 113 6.75 -5.76 -5.91
C TRP A 113 6.72 -7.28 -6.09
N ASP A 114 5.65 -7.89 -5.67
CA ASP A 114 5.45 -9.33 -5.79
C ASP A 114 4.90 -9.73 -7.16
N HIS A 115 4.52 -11.01 -7.28
CA HIS A 115 3.96 -11.59 -8.51
C HIS A 115 2.42 -11.59 -8.50
N ALA A 116 1.75 -10.62 -7.88
CA ALA A 116 0.30 -10.54 -7.96
C ALA A 116 -0.15 -10.46 -9.43
N PRO A 117 -1.28 -11.10 -9.82
CA PRO A 117 -1.72 -11.14 -11.22
C PRO A 117 -1.84 -9.76 -11.88
N TRP A 118 -2.29 -8.75 -11.14
CA TRP A 118 -2.41 -7.38 -11.63
C TRP A 118 -1.06 -6.66 -11.79
N HIS A 119 0.00 -7.08 -11.09
CA HIS A 119 1.36 -6.56 -11.25
C HIS A 119 2.00 -7.06 -12.55
N ILE A 120 1.87 -8.35 -12.82
CA ILE A 120 2.51 -9.00 -13.96
C ILE A 120 1.61 -9.13 -15.19
N SER A 121 0.41 -8.53 -15.16
CA SER A 121 -0.51 -8.54 -16.30
C SER A 121 0.11 -7.84 -17.51
N LYS A 122 -0.21 -8.30 -18.72
CA LYS A 122 0.22 -7.67 -19.98
C LYS A 122 -0.16 -6.19 -20.03
N GLU A 123 -1.34 -5.85 -19.51
CA GLU A 123 -1.86 -4.48 -19.48
C GLU A 123 -0.95 -3.57 -18.62
N THR A 124 -0.63 -3.99 -17.39
CA THR A 124 0.23 -3.24 -16.49
C THR A 124 1.65 -3.11 -17.04
N LEU A 125 2.24 -4.19 -17.52
CA LEU A 125 3.61 -4.17 -18.08
C LEU A 125 3.69 -3.32 -19.35
N ASN A 126 2.72 -3.41 -20.25
CA ASN A 126 2.65 -2.58 -21.45
C ASN A 126 2.52 -1.10 -21.09
N TRP A 127 1.71 -0.77 -20.08
CA TRP A 127 1.61 0.60 -19.59
C TRP A 127 2.96 1.10 -19.05
N VAL A 128 3.66 0.32 -18.24
CA VAL A 128 5.00 0.69 -17.71
C VAL A 128 5.99 0.94 -18.84
N HIS A 129 6.02 0.08 -19.85
CA HIS A 129 6.87 0.24 -21.03
C HIS A 129 6.55 1.52 -21.82
N ALA A 130 5.27 1.78 -22.08
CA ALA A 130 4.81 2.98 -22.80
C ALA A 130 5.13 4.25 -22.00
N HIS A 131 4.86 4.25 -20.70
CA HIS A 131 5.18 5.34 -19.78
C HIS A 131 6.68 5.66 -19.79
N ASN A 132 7.54 4.64 -19.62
CA ASN A 132 8.99 4.83 -19.62
C ASN A 132 9.52 5.35 -20.97
N ARG A 133 8.94 4.91 -22.08
CA ARG A 133 9.25 5.42 -23.42
C ARG A 133 8.91 6.90 -23.54
N GLN A 134 7.71 7.29 -23.08
CA GLN A 134 7.26 8.68 -23.06
C GLN A 134 8.19 9.56 -22.22
N VAL A 135 8.55 9.12 -21.00
CA VAL A 135 9.47 9.84 -20.11
C VAL A 135 10.84 10.00 -20.77
N LYS A 136 11.35 8.95 -21.45
CA LYS A 136 12.63 9.02 -22.17
C LYS A 136 12.58 10.06 -23.30
N HIS A 137 11.51 10.11 -24.08
CA HIS A 137 11.38 11.04 -25.21
C HIS A 137 11.16 12.48 -24.77
N SER A 138 10.32 12.69 -23.75
CA SER A 138 9.98 14.05 -23.27
C SER A 138 11.03 14.65 -22.34
N GLY A 139 11.88 13.84 -21.74
CA GLY A 139 12.77 14.25 -20.64
C GLY A 139 12.03 14.64 -19.35
N LYS A 140 10.70 14.47 -19.30
CA LYS A 140 9.85 14.90 -18.18
C LYS A 140 9.18 13.70 -17.53
N GLY A 141 9.03 13.73 -16.19
CA GLY A 141 8.39 12.67 -15.41
C GLY A 141 9.37 11.75 -14.70
N VAL A 142 8.86 10.64 -14.19
CA VAL A 142 9.60 9.65 -13.39
C VAL A 142 9.65 8.32 -14.13
N ARG A 143 10.82 7.77 -14.35
CA ARG A 143 10.99 6.43 -14.89
C ARG A 143 10.71 5.39 -13.81
N LEU A 144 9.95 4.37 -14.14
CA LEU A 144 9.68 3.23 -13.27
C LEU A 144 10.62 2.07 -13.62
N LEU A 145 11.42 1.64 -12.66
CA LEU A 145 12.24 0.45 -12.75
C LEU A 145 11.62 -0.63 -11.86
N ILE A 146 10.99 -1.61 -12.49
CA ILE A 146 10.30 -2.67 -11.76
C ILE A 146 11.27 -3.82 -11.47
N CYS A 147 11.31 -4.22 -10.21
CA CYS A 147 12.04 -5.39 -9.72
C CYS A 147 11.06 -6.35 -9.04
N LEU A 148 10.87 -7.52 -9.64
CA LEU A 148 10.04 -8.55 -9.02
C LEU A 148 10.79 -9.19 -7.86
N LEU A 149 10.14 -9.30 -6.71
CA LEU A 149 10.62 -10.08 -5.57
C LEU A 149 10.56 -11.57 -5.92
N PRO A 150 11.43 -12.41 -5.34
CA PRO A 150 11.32 -13.86 -5.49
C PRO A 150 9.93 -14.35 -5.05
N LYS A 151 9.41 -15.34 -5.75
CA LYS A 151 8.10 -15.94 -5.40
C LYS A 151 8.12 -16.49 -3.97
N LYS A 152 7.01 -16.35 -3.26
CA LYS A 152 6.83 -16.83 -1.88
C LYS A 152 7.86 -16.28 -0.88
N SER A 153 8.30 -15.03 -1.07
CA SER A 153 9.28 -14.37 -0.19
C SER A 153 8.76 -13.05 0.38
N PRO A 154 7.62 -13.05 1.11
CA PRO A 154 7.04 -11.81 1.65
C PRO A 154 7.98 -11.09 2.61
N TRP A 155 8.87 -11.83 3.32
CA TRP A 155 9.86 -11.22 4.21
C TRP A 155 10.85 -10.28 3.52
N LEU A 156 10.99 -10.35 2.18
CA LEU A 156 11.79 -9.39 1.41
C LEU A 156 11.03 -8.10 1.09
N ASN A 157 9.71 -8.07 1.30
CA ASN A 157 8.90 -6.88 1.11
C ASN A 157 8.90 -6.04 2.39
N SER A 158 9.73 -5.00 2.42
CA SER A 158 9.93 -4.16 3.62
C SER A 158 8.67 -3.43 4.11
N ILE A 159 7.59 -3.40 3.36
CA ILE A 159 6.33 -2.78 3.79
C ILE A 159 5.47 -3.73 4.65
N GLU A 160 5.62 -5.04 4.53
CA GLU A 160 4.84 -6.04 5.26
C GLU A 160 4.83 -5.84 6.81
N PRO A 161 5.98 -5.64 7.47
CA PRO A 161 5.98 -5.38 8.90
C PRO A 161 5.19 -4.14 9.31
N MET A 162 5.11 -3.13 8.43
CA MET A 162 4.36 -1.89 8.69
C MET A 162 2.85 -2.17 8.77
N TRP A 163 2.35 -3.10 7.95
CA TRP A 163 0.95 -3.52 8.01
C TRP A 163 0.59 -4.19 9.33
N ILE A 164 1.44 -5.09 9.81
CA ILE A 164 1.24 -5.82 11.07
C ILE A 164 1.13 -4.83 12.24
N HIS A 165 2.05 -3.88 12.33
CA HIS A 165 2.04 -2.87 13.40
C HIS A 165 0.82 -1.94 13.33
N ALA A 166 0.44 -1.53 12.12
CA ALA A 166 -0.70 -0.64 11.94
C ALA A 166 -2.03 -1.34 12.24
N LYS A 167 -2.21 -2.59 11.80
CA LYS A 167 -3.44 -3.36 12.05
C LYS A 167 -3.76 -3.46 13.55
N ARG A 168 -2.76 -3.59 14.40
CA ARG A 168 -2.94 -3.65 15.88
C ARG A 168 -3.44 -2.33 16.48
N LYS A 169 -3.28 -1.20 15.79
CA LYS A 169 -3.64 0.14 16.30
C LYS A 169 -4.98 0.65 15.80
N ILE A 170 -5.56 0.03 14.78
CA ILE A 170 -6.69 0.60 14.05
C ILE A 170 -8.02 0.02 14.50
N VAL A 171 -8.06 -1.28 14.79
CA VAL A 171 -9.30 -1.99 15.12
C VAL A 171 -9.52 -2.00 16.63
N GLU A 172 -10.70 -1.56 17.03
CA GLU A 172 -11.15 -1.60 18.43
C GLU A 172 -12.08 -2.82 18.65
N ALA A 173 -11.96 -3.45 19.81
CA ALA A 173 -12.76 -4.63 20.12
C ALA A 173 -14.27 -4.30 20.26
N ASP A 174 -14.59 -3.10 20.73
CA ASP A 174 -15.94 -2.75 21.20
C ASP A 174 -16.82 -2.12 20.14
N ASN A 175 -16.25 -1.56 19.06
CA ASN A 175 -17.01 -0.82 18.06
C ASN A 175 -16.69 -1.26 16.63
N LYS A 176 -17.76 -1.53 15.88
CA LYS A 176 -17.68 -1.68 14.43
C LYS A 176 -17.38 -0.33 13.79
N LEU A 177 -16.31 -0.25 13.02
CA LEU A 177 -15.94 0.96 12.30
C LEU A 177 -16.72 1.10 10.99
N SER A 178 -17.02 2.33 10.58
CA SER A 178 -17.43 2.63 9.20
C SER A 178 -16.24 2.56 8.24
N ALA A 179 -16.51 2.47 6.93
CA ALA A 179 -15.46 2.48 5.93
C ALA A 179 -14.61 3.77 5.97
N SER A 180 -15.26 4.92 6.21
CA SER A 180 -14.59 6.22 6.32
C SER A 180 -13.70 6.32 7.56
N GLU A 181 -14.13 5.76 8.68
CA GLU A 181 -13.32 5.70 9.91
C GLU A 181 -12.07 4.86 9.72
N VAL A 182 -12.19 3.67 9.09
CA VAL A 182 -11.03 2.83 8.76
C VAL A 182 -10.03 3.61 7.91
N VAL A 183 -10.49 4.24 6.82
CA VAL A 183 -9.62 5.04 5.95
C VAL A 183 -8.93 6.15 6.73
N SER A 184 -9.67 6.90 7.55
CA SER A 184 -9.13 8.00 8.35
C SER A 184 -8.08 7.53 9.35
N ARG A 185 -8.35 6.45 10.09
CA ARG A 185 -7.43 5.88 11.09
C ARG A 185 -6.15 5.35 10.43
N VAL A 186 -6.28 4.61 9.32
CA VAL A 186 -5.11 4.12 8.57
C VAL A 186 -4.27 5.27 8.04
N CYS A 187 -4.90 6.27 7.43
CA CYS A 187 -4.19 7.45 6.94
C CYS A 187 -3.48 8.20 8.07
N ALA A 188 -4.11 8.34 9.24
CA ALA A 188 -3.52 8.99 10.41
C ALA A 188 -2.28 8.24 10.92
N VAL A 189 -2.34 6.90 11.05
CA VAL A 189 -1.21 6.06 11.49
C VAL A 189 0.03 6.28 10.62
N PHE A 190 -0.16 6.44 9.31
CA PHE A 190 0.94 6.63 8.35
C PHE A 190 1.18 8.10 7.95
N SER A 191 0.56 9.05 8.64
CA SER A 191 0.66 10.49 8.34
C SER A 191 0.37 10.81 6.86
N ASN A 192 -0.68 10.19 6.32
CA ASN A 192 -1.16 10.41 4.96
C ASN A 192 -2.45 11.24 4.95
N PRO A 193 -2.68 12.06 3.93
CA PRO A 193 -3.98 12.68 3.71
C PRO A 193 -5.02 11.64 3.29
N VAL A 194 -6.26 11.83 3.71
CA VAL A 194 -7.39 11.07 3.18
C VAL A 194 -7.66 11.54 1.76
N LEU A 195 -7.60 10.62 0.81
CA LEU A 195 -7.83 10.87 -0.62
C LEU A 195 -9.05 10.08 -1.10
N PRO A 196 -9.77 10.55 -2.13
CA PRO A 196 -10.86 9.77 -2.75
C PRO A 196 -10.40 8.38 -3.15
N LEU A 197 -11.27 7.38 -3.01
CA LEU A 197 -10.96 6.00 -3.41
C LEU A 197 -10.64 5.94 -4.90
N LEU A 198 -9.65 5.14 -5.28
CA LEU A 198 -9.44 4.78 -6.67
C LEU A 198 -10.63 3.91 -7.13
N LYS A 199 -11.26 4.30 -8.22
CA LYS A 199 -12.38 3.56 -8.84
C LYS A 199 -11.94 2.99 -10.16
N LYS A 200 -12.44 1.80 -10.47
CA LYS A 200 -12.28 1.21 -11.80
C LYS A 200 -12.95 2.08 -12.87
N SER A 201 -12.34 2.14 -14.06
CA SER A 201 -12.90 2.81 -15.24
C SER A 201 -14.16 2.12 -15.71
#